data_eff75dbeb4a84591309da58b6b357377
#
_entry.id   eff75dbeb4a84591309da58b6b357377
#
_cell.length_a   1.000
_cell.length_b   1.000
_cell.length_c   1.000
_cell.angle_alpha   90.00
_cell.angle_beta   90.00
_cell.angle_gamma   90.00
#
_symmetry.space_group_name_H-M   'P 1'
#
loop_
_entity.id
_entity.type
_entity.pdbx_description
1 polymer ?
#
loop_
_entity_poly.entity_id
_entity_poly.type
_entity_poly.pdbx_seq_one_letter_code
_entity_poly.pdbx_strand_id
1 'polypeptide(L)'
;MNREVLYDWGLEVICWMQQFQSPFLTLIMQVISFFSTPAFYFAVVLLLYWCLDSRAGYKLGVAIIFSGALNTAIKEVLQVPRPFIRDSGVFMVEESGFSTPSGHSQGSATLYPLFAKFVLGARKCGHCKLGGKCGGRRKLPLCVLVRLCVAVGLPLLIGFSRIYLGVHYPSDVLFGLILGFLTSVGIILFWKPVAKLVSHWRASLQLLLVAVIVFLLNQFSGTHTSLNGALFGFLLGRIFWNKKELFWDAAGTPMQRLLRLPLGLAVTGVAFGFFELVKNLAEQVAFSVELQLLLKFIQFAAGGFVVMYLCPVLFIRLGLAMVQASTEAEKEAERKTCPPGDCQ
;
A
#
# COMPACT_ATOMS: atom_id res chain seq x y z
N MET A 1 23.99 -2.29 22.91
CA MET A 1 23.01 -1.58 23.77
C MET A 1 21.99 -2.62 24.20
N ASN A 2 21.76 -2.80 25.50
CA ASN A 2 20.79 -3.77 26.03
C ASN A 2 19.40 -3.33 25.58
N ARG A 3 18.54 -4.27 25.16
CA ARG A 3 17.14 -3.97 24.70
C ARG A 3 16.35 -3.21 25.76
N GLU A 4 16.52 -3.56 27.03
CA GLU A 4 15.86 -2.91 28.15
C GLU A 4 16.19 -1.41 28.22
N VAL A 5 17.45 -1.05 28.13
CA VAL A 5 17.89 0.37 28.12
C VAL A 5 17.26 1.17 26.99
N LEU A 6 17.08 0.54 25.80
CA LEU A 6 16.43 1.19 24.67
C LEU A 6 14.94 1.43 24.92
N TYR A 7 14.25 0.49 25.57
CA TYR A 7 12.82 0.62 25.91
C TYR A 7 12.58 1.64 27.02
N ASP A 8 13.45 1.65 28.07
CA ASP A 8 13.36 2.61 29.15
C ASP A 8 13.57 4.05 28.62
N TRP A 9 14.60 4.27 27.82
CA TRP A 9 14.79 5.54 27.11
C TRP A 9 13.57 5.91 26.26
N GLY A 10 12.99 4.93 25.56
CA GLY A 10 11.80 5.15 24.74
C GLY A 10 10.58 5.57 25.55
N LEU A 11 10.38 5.00 26.76
CA LEU A 11 9.34 5.41 27.70
C LEU A 11 9.58 6.83 28.22
N GLU A 12 10.81 7.19 28.59
CA GLU A 12 11.15 8.55 29.01
C GLU A 12 10.78 9.59 27.93
N VAL A 13 11.09 9.30 26.66
CA VAL A 13 10.71 10.18 25.54
C VAL A 13 9.17 10.31 25.42
N ILE A 14 8.43 9.20 25.54
CA ILE A 14 6.97 9.22 25.49
C ILE A 14 6.41 10.05 26.66
N CYS A 15 6.85 9.79 27.88
CA CYS A 15 6.44 10.54 29.07
C CYS A 15 6.73 12.03 28.94
N TRP A 16 7.93 12.39 28.42
CA TRP A 16 8.27 13.80 28.18
C TRP A 16 7.31 14.44 27.15
N MET A 17 7.00 13.76 26.05
CA MET A 17 6.05 14.29 25.04
C MET A 17 4.64 14.45 25.61
N GLN A 18 4.21 13.54 26.46
CA GLN A 18 2.88 13.55 27.08
C GLN A 18 2.71 14.59 28.20
N GLN A 19 3.80 15.23 28.68
CA GLN A 19 3.68 16.42 29.54
C GLN A 19 2.94 17.57 28.88
N PHE A 20 2.97 17.65 27.54
CA PHE A 20 2.26 18.64 26.75
C PHE A 20 0.87 18.18 26.31
N GLN A 21 0.35 17.07 26.87
CA GLN A 21 -0.94 16.54 26.44
C GLN A 21 -2.10 17.50 26.72
N SER A 22 -2.99 17.58 25.76
CA SER A 22 -4.29 18.24 25.90
C SER A 22 -5.31 17.53 25.01
N PRO A 23 -6.63 17.62 25.31
CA PRO A 23 -7.65 17.00 24.46
C PRO A 23 -7.56 17.44 23.01
N PHE A 24 -7.25 18.70 22.75
CA PHE A 24 -7.10 19.26 21.41
C PHE A 24 -5.88 18.68 20.67
N LEU A 25 -4.71 18.63 21.34
CA LEU A 25 -3.51 18.08 20.73
C LEU A 25 -3.65 16.57 20.47
N THR A 26 -4.26 15.84 21.40
CA THR A 26 -4.53 14.40 21.24
C THR A 26 -5.45 14.14 20.05
N LEU A 27 -6.51 14.93 19.87
CA LEU A 27 -7.37 14.85 18.69
C LEU A 27 -6.59 15.10 17.39
N ILE A 28 -5.74 16.13 17.35
CA ILE A 28 -4.88 16.39 16.18
C ILE A 28 -3.98 15.17 15.88
N MET A 29 -3.34 14.58 16.88
CA MET A 29 -2.46 13.43 16.68
C MET A 29 -3.23 12.17 16.22
N GLN A 30 -4.45 11.96 16.70
CA GLN A 30 -5.34 10.92 16.20
C GLN A 30 -5.75 11.16 14.73
N VAL A 31 -6.12 12.38 14.36
CA VAL A 31 -6.44 12.74 12.97
C VAL A 31 -5.23 12.54 12.06
N ILE A 32 -4.03 12.95 12.46
CA ILE A 32 -2.81 12.72 11.71
C ILE A 32 -2.57 11.20 11.54
N SER A 33 -2.72 10.43 12.61
CA SER A 33 -2.56 8.98 12.60
C SER A 33 -3.58 8.29 11.68
N PHE A 34 -4.81 8.81 11.56
CA PHE A 34 -5.84 8.27 10.66
C PHE A 34 -5.38 8.17 9.22
N PHE A 35 -4.59 9.13 8.71
CA PHE A 35 -4.05 9.11 7.36
C PHE A 35 -3.04 7.98 7.08
N SER A 36 -2.76 7.14 8.07
CA SER A 36 -1.93 5.95 7.94
C SER A 36 -2.62 4.64 8.38
N THR A 37 -3.94 4.68 8.56
CA THR A 37 -4.71 3.48 8.85
C THR A 37 -4.86 2.58 7.61
N PRO A 38 -5.03 1.26 7.78
CA PRO A 38 -5.30 0.35 6.68
C PRO A 38 -6.54 0.75 5.85
N ALA A 39 -7.59 1.26 6.51
CA ALA A 39 -8.81 1.73 5.85
C ALA A 39 -8.53 2.91 4.92
N PHE A 40 -7.72 3.89 5.37
CA PHE A 40 -7.31 5.02 4.55
C PHE A 40 -6.49 4.58 3.34
N TYR A 41 -5.51 3.69 3.53
CA TYR A 41 -4.71 3.16 2.41
C TYR A 41 -5.56 2.41 1.39
N PHE A 42 -6.49 1.59 1.86
CA PHE A 42 -7.42 0.88 1.00
C PHE A 42 -8.27 1.86 0.17
N ALA A 43 -8.85 2.87 0.80
CA ALA A 43 -9.63 3.90 0.12
C ALA A 43 -8.80 4.65 -0.95
N VAL A 44 -7.57 5.07 -0.63
CA VAL A 44 -6.66 5.74 -1.58
C VAL A 44 -6.31 4.83 -2.75
N VAL A 45 -5.99 3.56 -2.50
CA VAL A 45 -5.66 2.60 -3.56
C VAL A 45 -6.86 2.35 -4.46
N LEU A 46 -8.06 2.14 -3.91
CA LEU A 46 -9.27 1.93 -4.71
C LEU A 46 -9.64 3.15 -5.54
N LEU A 47 -9.60 4.35 -4.95
CA LEU A 47 -9.88 5.58 -5.65
C LEU A 47 -8.91 5.81 -6.81
N LEU A 48 -7.62 5.60 -6.59
CA LEU A 48 -6.62 5.68 -7.65
C LEU A 48 -6.85 4.59 -8.69
N TYR A 49 -6.96 3.33 -8.26
CA TYR A 49 -7.01 2.20 -9.16
C TYR A 49 -8.28 2.19 -10.02
N TRP A 50 -9.46 2.45 -9.43
CA TRP A 50 -10.72 2.38 -10.17
C TRP A 50 -11.15 3.69 -10.84
N CYS A 51 -10.72 4.85 -10.31
CA CYS A 51 -11.32 6.13 -10.72
C CYS A 51 -10.35 7.13 -11.34
N LEU A 52 -9.04 7.08 -11.03
CA LEU A 52 -8.13 8.15 -11.42
C LEU A 52 -6.99 7.69 -12.34
N ASP A 53 -6.19 6.72 -11.90
CA ASP A 53 -5.02 6.19 -12.61
C ASP A 53 -4.79 4.73 -12.20
N SER A 54 -5.25 3.81 -13.04
CA SER A 54 -5.14 2.38 -12.78
C SER A 54 -3.70 1.89 -12.64
N ARG A 55 -2.74 2.50 -13.38
CA ARG A 55 -1.33 2.14 -13.32
C ARG A 55 -0.67 2.60 -12.02
N ALA A 56 -0.97 3.81 -11.58
CA ALA A 56 -0.50 4.33 -10.29
C ALA A 56 -1.14 3.55 -9.13
N GLY A 57 -2.47 3.36 -9.15
CA GLY A 57 -3.20 2.60 -8.14
C GLY A 57 -2.69 1.17 -7.97
N TYR A 58 -2.38 0.48 -9.10
CA TYR A 58 -1.76 -0.84 -9.06
C TYR A 58 -0.40 -0.85 -8.33
N LYS A 59 0.49 0.08 -8.67
CA LYS A 59 1.83 0.16 -8.05
C LYS A 59 1.73 0.45 -6.55
N LEU A 60 0.87 1.39 -6.17
CA LEU A 60 0.64 1.73 -4.76
C LEU A 60 0.00 0.56 -4.01
N GLY A 61 -0.97 -0.13 -4.62
CA GLY A 61 -1.61 -1.30 -4.04
C GLY A 61 -0.61 -2.42 -3.73
N VAL A 62 0.20 -2.82 -4.71
CA VAL A 62 1.27 -3.81 -4.50
C VAL A 62 2.23 -3.38 -3.40
N ALA A 63 2.69 -2.11 -3.44
CA ALA A 63 3.65 -1.60 -2.46
C ALA A 63 3.10 -1.64 -1.03
N ILE A 64 1.86 -1.17 -0.82
CA ILE A 64 1.23 -1.10 0.51
C ILE A 64 0.92 -2.49 1.04
N ILE A 65 0.36 -3.38 0.22
CA ILE A 65 0.04 -4.75 0.66
C ILE A 65 1.33 -5.50 1.00
N PHE A 66 2.36 -5.41 0.15
CA PHE A 66 3.66 -6.02 0.39
C PHE A 66 4.33 -5.45 1.65
N SER A 67 4.35 -4.12 1.82
CA SER A 67 4.92 -3.46 2.99
C SER A 67 4.20 -3.88 4.28
N GLY A 68 2.88 -3.98 4.24
CA GLY A 68 2.08 -4.46 5.38
C GLY A 68 2.35 -5.93 5.71
N ALA A 69 2.44 -6.81 4.71
CA ALA A 69 2.78 -8.22 4.89
C ALA A 69 4.17 -8.40 5.50
N LEU A 70 5.16 -7.62 5.01
CA LEU A 70 6.52 -7.59 5.56
C LEU A 70 6.53 -7.07 7.01
N ASN A 71 5.76 -6.00 7.31
CA ASN A 71 5.61 -5.48 8.67
C ASN A 71 5.08 -6.54 9.63
N THR A 72 4.03 -7.25 9.21
CA THR A 72 3.42 -8.32 10.00
C THR A 72 4.42 -9.45 10.27
N ALA A 73 5.13 -9.91 9.24
CA ALA A 73 6.14 -10.95 9.38
C ALA A 73 7.25 -10.56 10.39
N ILE A 74 7.75 -9.32 10.30
CA ILE A 74 8.79 -8.83 11.21
C ILE A 74 8.24 -8.72 12.65
N LYS A 75 7.00 -8.25 12.83
CA LYS A 75 6.36 -8.16 14.16
C LYS A 75 6.26 -9.53 14.84
N GLU A 76 5.85 -10.55 14.10
CA GLU A 76 5.72 -11.92 14.61
C GLU A 76 7.07 -12.54 14.97
N VAL A 77 8.14 -12.17 14.28
CA VAL A 77 9.51 -12.61 14.60
C VAL A 77 10.08 -11.88 15.82
N LEU A 78 9.89 -10.56 15.92
CA LEU A 78 10.50 -9.75 16.98
C LEU A 78 9.73 -9.76 18.29
N GLN A 79 8.40 -9.85 18.26
CA GLN A 79 7.46 -9.95 19.38
C GLN A 79 7.68 -8.91 20.50
N VAL A 80 8.03 -7.68 20.13
CA VAL A 80 8.27 -6.60 21.09
C VAL A 80 6.96 -6.11 21.69
N PRO A 81 6.81 -6.08 23.05
CA PRO A 81 5.62 -5.55 23.70
C PRO A 81 5.50 -4.04 23.49
N ARG A 82 4.27 -3.53 23.46
CA ARG A 82 4.02 -2.09 23.30
C ARG A 82 4.36 -1.31 24.56
N PRO A 83 4.65 0.01 24.44
CA PRO A 83 4.98 0.88 25.58
C PRO A 83 3.94 0.79 26.72
N PHE A 84 2.65 0.86 26.40
CA PHE A 84 1.57 0.84 27.41
C PHE A 84 1.38 -0.52 28.11
N ILE A 85 1.99 -1.60 27.62
CA ILE A 85 2.02 -2.90 28.32
C ILE A 85 3.07 -2.86 29.42
N ARG A 86 4.17 -2.10 29.23
CA ARG A 86 5.22 -1.93 30.24
C ARG A 86 4.88 -0.84 31.26
N ASP A 87 4.27 0.25 30.79
CA ASP A 87 3.81 1.36 31.63
C ASP A 87 2.40 1.79 31.17
N SER A 88 1.39 1.43 31.94
CA SER A 88 0.00 1.81 31.64
C SER A 88 -0.25 3.31 31.72
N GLY A 89 0.64 4.08 32.35
CA GLY A 89 0.54 5.54 32.45
C GLY A 89 0.66 6.25 31.09
N VAL A 90 1.29 5.61 30.10
CA VAL A 90 1.42 6.20 28.76
C VAL A 90 0.29 5.82 27.79
N PHE A 91 -0.73 5.09 28.27
CA PHE A 91 -1.84 4.64 27.45
C PHE A 91 -2.78 5.77 27.04
N MET A 92 -2.93 6.02 25.76
CA MET A 92 -3.87 6.99 25.20
C MET A 92 -4.85 6.40 24.17
N VAL A 93 -4.43 5.34 23.46
CA VAL A 93 -5.23 4.71 22.40
C VAL A 93 -4.94 3.21 22.40
N GLU A 94 -5.99 2.43 22.25
CA GLU A 94 -5.88 0.97 22.11
C GLU A 94 -5.30 0.62 20.73
N GLU A 95 -4.33 -0.28 20.75
CA GLU A 95 -3.72 -0.82 19.53
C GLU A 95 -3.30 -2.28 19.75
N SER A 96 -3.71 -3.18 18.90
CA SER A 96 -3.43 -4.62 19.03
C SER A 96 -2.07 -5.03 18.43
N GLY A 97 -1.60 -6.22 18.79
CA GLY A 97 -0.40 -6.84 18.27
C GLY A 97 0.91 -6.21 18.78
N PHE A 98 2.04 -6.69 18.25
CA PHE A 98 3.39 -6.28 18.68
C PHE A 98 3.76 -4.86 18.25
N SER A 99 4.78 -4.30 18.93
CA SER A 99 5.20 -2.90 18.73
C SER A 99 6.08 -2.73 17.48
N THR A 100 7.19 -3.46 17.39
CA THR A 100 8.26 -3.27 16.39
C THR A 100 8.07 -4.11 15.13
N PRO A 101 8.15 -3.50 13.93
CA PRO A 101 8.23 -2.08 13.60
C PRO A 101 6.85 -1.40 13.59
N SER A 102 6.80 -0.04 13.68
CA SER A 102 5.56 0.71 13.58
C SER A 102 4.93 0.57 12.18
N GLY A 103 3.73 -0.05 12.11
CA GLY A 103 3.01 -0.26 10.85
C GLY A 103 2.53 1.04 10.21
N HIS A 104 2.08 2.01 11.01
CA HIS A 104 1.67 3.34 10.54
C HIS A 104 2.85 4.11 9.94
N SER A 105 4.02 4.07 10.59
CA SER A 105 5.24 4.71 10.09
C SER A 105 5.75 4.04 8.81
N GLN A 106 5.79 2.71 8.78
CA GLN A 106 6.21 1.96 7.60
C GLN A 106 5.27 2.15 6.41
N GLY A 107 3.96 2.03 6.63
CA GLY A 107 2.95 2.22 5.59
C GLY A 107 2.97 3.65 5.02
N SER A 108 3.09 4.67 5.87
CA SER A 108 3.16 6.06 5.42
C SER A 108 4.44 6.33 4.63
N ALA A 109 5.60 5.88 5.09
CA ALA A 109 6.87 6.00 4.38
C ALA A 109 6.92 5.15 3.09
N THR A 110 6.01 4.19 2.92
CA THR A 110 5.80 3.48 1.66
C THR A 110 4.86 4.24 0.73
N LEU A 111 3.67 4.64 1.21
CA LEU A 111 2.62 5.23 0.38
C LEU A 111 3.00 6.63 -0.13
N TYR A 112 3.36 7.55 0.77
CA TYR A 112 3.45 8.96 0.44
C TYR A 112 4.57 9.32 -0.55
N PRO A 113 5.80 8.72 -0.50
CA PRO A 113 6.80 8.93 -1.53
C PRO A 113 6.34 8.43 -2.91
N LEU A 114 5.66 7.26 -2.96
CA LEU A 114 5.13 6.72 -4.21
C LEU A 114 3.98 7.57 -4.75
N PHE A 115 3.09 8.06 -3.88
CA PHE A 115 2.03 8.98 -4.24
C PHE A 115 2.61 10.30 -4.80
N ALA A 116 3.60 10.89 -4.12
CA ALA A 116 4.29 12.08 -4.61
C ALA A 116 4.95 11.85 -5.97
N LYS A 117 5.54 10.67 -6.21
CA LYS A 117 6.20 10.30 -7.48
C LYS A 117 5.20 10.04 -8.60
N PHE A 118 4.21 9.18 -8.38
CA PHE A 118 3.37 8.66 -9.45
C PHE A 118 2.11 9.50 -9.69
N VAL A 119 1.59 10.15 -8.67
CA VAL A 119 0.36 10.95 -8.76
C VAL A 119 0.67 12.43 -8.92
N LEU A 120 1.43 13.01 -7.99
CA LEU A 120 1.78 14.44 -8.05
C LEU A 120 2.87 14.71 -9.11
N GLY A 121 3.74 13.71 -9.39
CA GLY A 121 4.81 13.81 -10.39
C GLY A 121 4.33 13.73 -11.84
N ALA A 122 3.22 13.03 -12.09
CA ALA A 122 2.65 12.88 -13.44
C ALA A 122 2.02 14.18 -13.98
N ARG A 123 1.58 15.07 -13.10
CA ARG A 123 1.09 16.39 -13.50
C ARG A 123 2.29 17.25 -13.95
N LYS A 124 2.49 17.38 -15.24
CA LYS A 124 3.45 18.34 -15.79
C LYS A 124 3.05 19.74 -15.28
N CYS A 125 3.83 20.28 -14.35
CA CYS A 125 3.69 21.66 -13.96
C CYS A 125 4.04 22.50 -15.20
N GLY A 126 3.06 23.10 -15.88
CA GLY A 126 3.27 23.88 -17.11
C GLY A 126 4.25 25.04 -16.95
N HIS A 127 4.63 25.36 -15.70
CA HIS A 127 5.59 26.42 -15.35
C HIS A 127 6.98 25.90 -14.94
N CYS A 128 7.17 24.58 -14.80
CA CYS A 128 8.47 24.00 -14.43
C CYS A 128 9.06 23.19 -15.60
N LYS A 129 9.58 23.87 -16.63
CA LYS A 129 10.64 23.26 -17.44
C LYS A 129 11.84 23.09 -16.53
N LEU A 130 12.27 21.84 -16.27
CA LEU A 130 13.55 21.55 -15.63
C LEU A 130 14.65 22.27 -16.45
N GLY A 131 15.25 23.32 -15.88
CA GLY A 131 16.30 24.09 -16.52
C GLY A 131 16.00 25.56 -16.82
N GLY A 132 14.78 26.05 -16.61
CA GLY A 132 14.47 27.48 -16.76
C GLY A 132 15.12 28.29 -15.65
N LYS A 133 16.07 29.19 -15.98
CA LYS A 133 16.59 30.23 -15.11
C LYS A 133 15.44 31.18 -14.75
N CYS A 134 14.75 30.94 -13.63
CA CYS A 134 13.94 31.96 -13.00
C CYS A 134 14.86 32.90 -12.20
N GLY A 135 14.93 34.15 -12.63
CA GLY A 135 15.71 35.24 -12.08
C GLY A 135 16.35 35.05 -10.71
N GLY A 136 17.65 34.96 -10.65
CA GLY A 136 18.55 35.39 -9.59
C GLY A 136 18.52 34.73 -8.20
N ARG A 137 17.48 34.02 -7.78
CA ARG A 137 17.43 33.27 -6.51
C ARG A 137 16.87 31.89 -6.74
N ARG A 138 17.64 30.83 -6.37
CA ARG A 138 17.22 29.43 -6.41
C ARG A 138 16.13 29.16 -5.34
N LYS A 139 14.92 29.64 -5.54
CA LYS A 139 13.79 29.19 -4.74
C LYS A 139 13.34 27.83 -5.30
N LEU A 140 13.28 26.81 -4.46
CA LEU A 140 12.64 25.54 -4.84
C LEU A 140 11.22 25.85 -5.34
N PRO A 141 10.82 25.38 -6.54
CA PRO A 141 9.47 25.62 -7.02
C PRO A 141 8.46 24.98 -6.06
N LEU A 142 7.36 25.65 -5.78
CA LEU A 142 6.32 25.24 -4.83
C LEU A 142 5.89 23.79 -5.03
N CYS A 143 5.82 23.32 -6.29
CA CYS A 143 5.48 21.92 -6.59
C CYS A 143 6.51 20.91 -6.06
N VAL A 144 7.79 21.26 -6.00
CA VAL A 144 8.84 20.41 -5.43
C VAL A 144 8.72 20.40 -3.91
N LEU A 145 8.48 21.58 -3.31
CA LEU A 145 8.27 21.67 -1.86
C LEU A 145 7.05 20.85 -1.41
N VAL A 146 5.90 21.00 -2.10
CA VAL A 146 4.71 20.19 -1.80
C VAL A 146 4.99 18.69 -1.91
N ARG A 147 5.70 18.25 -2.95
CA ARG A 147 6.07 16.84 -3.09
C ARG A 147 6.99 16.36 -1.98
N LEU A 148 7.92 17.19 -1.54
CA LEU A 148 8.83 16.85 -0.44
C LEU A 148 8.07 16.78 0.89
N CYS A 149 7.19 17.75 1.17
CA CYS A 149 6.32 17.73 2.35
C CYS A 149 5.44 16.48 2.37
N VAL A 150 4.85 16.09 1.23
CA VAL A 150 4.05 14.86 1.15
C VAL A 150 4.93 13.63 1.30
N ALA A 151 6.06 13.54 0.60
CA ALA A 151 6.88 12.34 0.56
C ALA A 151 7.63 12.06 1.87
N VAL A 152 8.02 13.09 2.60
CA VAL A 152 8.87 12.97 3.80
C VAL A 152 8.16 13.55 5.02
N GLY A 153 7.59 14.76 4.90
CA GLY A 153 6.97 15.46 6.03
C GLY A 153 5.80 14.70 6.65
N LEU A 154 4.88 14.18 5.83
CA LEU A 154 3.74 13.39 6.33
C LEU A 154 4.17 12.10 7.04
N PRO A 155 5.06 11.24 6.50
CA PRO A 155 5.56 10.08 7.23
C PRO A 155 6.21 10.41 8.58
N LEU A 156 7.01 11.48 8.64
CA LEU A 156 7.63 11.93 9.89
C LEU A 156 6.59 12.41 10.90
N LEU A 157 5.61 13.19 10.45
CA LEU A 157 4.53 13.68 11.31
C LEU A 157 3.64 12.54 11.83
N ILE A 158 3.35 11.55 10.99
CA ILE A 158 2.63 10.34 11.38
C ILE A 158 3.47 9.54 12.39
N GLY A 159 4.77 9.34 12.14
CA GLY A 159 5.65 8.68 13.10
C GLY A 159 5.67 9.38 14.46
N PHE A 160 5.76 10.71 14.46
CA PHE A 160 5.69 11.53 15.68
C PHE A 160 4.37 11.31 16.42
N SER A 161 3.23 11.27 15.71
CA SER A 161 1.92 11.03 16.34
C SER A 161 1.85 9.68 17.05
N ARG A 162 2.55 8.65 16.55
CA ARG A 162 2.55 7.31 17.18
C ARG A 162 3.34 7.26 18.49
N ILE A 163 4.41 8.05 18.60
CA ILE A 163 5.17 8.20 19.84
C ILE A 163 4.33 8.96 20.87
N TYR A 164 3.75 10.10 20.47
CA TYR A 164 2.89 10.91 21.34
C TYR A 164 1.70 10.12 21.90
N LEU A 165 1.04 9.29 21.06
CA LEU A 165 -0.09 8.45 21.47
C LEU A 165 0.31 7.26 22.36
N GLY A 166 1.60 7.07 22.67
CA GLY A 166 2.11 6.04 23.57
C GLY A 166 2.03 4.61 23.03
N VAL A 167 1.82 4.42 21.73
CA VAL A 167 1.61 3.10 21.11
C VAL A 167 2.87 2.50 20.51
N HIS A 168 3.91 3.29 20.30
CA HIS A 168 5.19 2.87 19.73
C HIS A 168 6.36 3.60 20.38
N TYR A 169 7.46 2.89 20.58
CA TYR A 169 8.74 3.50 20.93
C TYR A 169 9.31 4.31 19.77
N PRO A 170 10.17 5.33 20.03
CA PRO A 170 10.89 6.04 18.95
C PRO A 170 11.67 5.10 18.02
N SER A 171 12.27 4.04 18.55
CA SER A 171 12.96 2.99 17.77
C SER A 171 12.05 2.27 16.80
N ASP A 172 10.78 1.96 17.18
CA ASP A 172 9.82 1.29 16.31
C ASP A 172 9.44 2.17 15.12
N VAL A 173 9.25 3.46 15.41
CA VAL A 173 8.94 4.48 14.42
C VAL A 173 10.09 4.63 13.43
N LEU A 174 11.32 4.77 13.93
CA LEU A 174 12.51 4.91 13.09
C LEU A 174 12.70 3.66 12.19
N PHE A 175 12.58 2.47 12.77
CA PHE A 175 12.70 1.22 12.01
C PHE A 175 11.59 1.11 10.95
N GLY A 176 10.34 1.44 11.30
CA GLY A 176 9.24 1.48 10.36
C GLY A 176 9.47 2.47 9.21
N LEU A 177 9.91 3.70 9.51
CA LEU A 177 10.24 4.71 8.50
C LEU A 177 11.33 4.22 7.54
N ILE A 178 12.43 3.64 8.07
CA ILE A 178 13.52 3.10 7.26
C ILE A 178 12.99 2.01 6.31
N LEU A 179 12.26 1.02 6.82
CA LEU A 179 11.70 -0.05 5.98
C LEU A 179 10.72 0.49 4.93
N GLY A 180 9.87 1.45 5.29
CA GLY A 180 8.92 2.07 4.37
C GLY A 180 9.63 2.86 3.26
N PHE A 181 10.63 3.67 3.59
CA PHE A 181 11.42 4.40 2.60
C PHE A 181 12.23 3.45 1.71
N LEU A 182 12.83 2.40 2.25
CA LEU A 182 13.53 1.38 1.45
C LEU A 182 12.55 0.69 0.48
N THR A 183 11.35 0.35 0.94
CA THR A 183 10.31 -0.22 0.08
C THR A 183 9.92 0.75 -1.05
N SER A 184 9.67 2.02 -0.74
CA SER A 184 9.29 3.02 -1.73
C SER A 184 10.41 3.28 -2.74
N VAL A 185 11.65 3.42 -2.30
CA VAL A 185 12.83 3.57 -3.17
C VAL A 185 13.04 2.34 -4.04
N GLY A 186 12.92 1.14 -3.46
CA GLY A 186 12.97 -0.12 -4.21
C GLY A 186 11.94 -0.17 -5.33
N ILE A 187 10.69 0.18 -5.06
CA ILE A 187 9.63 0.28 -6.07
C ILE A 187 9.97 1.33 -7.14
N ILE A 188 10.46 2.51 -6.75
CA ILE A 188 10.80 3.58 -7.71
C ILE A 188 11.92 3.15 -8.66
N LEU A 189 12.94 2.47 -8.15
CA LEU A 189 14.12 2.09 -8.93
C LEU A 189 13.90 0.81 -9.74
N PHE A 190 13.31 -0.20 -9.12
CA PHE A 190 13.29 -1.55 -9.68
C PHE A 190 11.96 -1.93 -10.34
N TRP A 191 10.90 -1.12 -10.21
CA TRP A 191 9.61 -1.46 -10.82
C TRP A 191 9.70 -1.73 -12.33
N LYS A 192 10.32 -0.82 -13.07
CA LYS A 192 10.42 -0.95 -14.54
C LYS A 192 11.26 -2.16 -14.97
N PRO A 193 12.51 -2.35 -14.48
CA PRO A 193 13.32 -3.51 -14.88
C PRO A 193 12.68 -4.84 -14.44
N VAL A 194 12.12 -4.92 -13.24
CA VAL A 194 11.46 -6.15 -12.77
C VAL A 194 10.20 -6.45 -13.58
N ALA A 195 9.34 -5.44 -13.81
CA ALA A 195 8.15 -5.62 -14.64
C ALA A 195 8.51 -6.08 -16.06
N LYS A 196 9.55 -5.50 -16.67
CA LYS A 196 10.05 -5.91 -18.00
C LYS A 196 10.57 -7.35 -17.96
N LEU A 197 11.35 -7.73 -16.96
CA LEU A 197 11.87 -9.10 -16.84
C LEU A 197 10.73 -10.11 -16.70
N VAL A 198 9.79 -9.87 -15.79
CA VAL A 198 8.69 -10.79 -15.47
C VAL A 198 7.67 -10.86 -16.60
N SER A 199 7.47 -9.78 -17.39
CA SER A 199 6.50 -9.78 -18.50
C SER A 199 6.83 -10.80 -19.60
N HIS A 200 8.11 -11.15 -19.78
CA HIS A 200 8.55 -12.16 -20.74
C HIS A 200 8.35 -13.60 -20.24
N TRP A 201 8.05 -13.79 -18.95
CA TRP A 201 7.88 -15.12 -18.39
C TRP A 201 6.50 -15.70 -18.70
N ARG A 202 6.44 -17.02 -18.82
CA ARG A 202 5.16 -17.74 -18.89
C ARG A 202 4.34 -17.46 -17.63
N ALA A 203 3.03 -17.41 -17.75
CA ALA A 203 2.14 -17.13 -16.62
C ALA A 203 2.32 -18.13 -15.46
N SER A 204 2.68 -19.40 -15.76
CA SER A 204 3.01 -20.41 -14.73
C SER A 204 4.24 -20.05 -13.89
N LEU A 205 5.28 -19.47 -14.51
CA LEU A 205 6.47 -19.00 -13.79
C LEU A 205 6.19 -17.73 -12.97
N GLN A 206 5.37 -16.82 -13.51
CA GLN A 206 4.90 -15.66 -12.75
C GLN A 206 4.10 -16.09 -11.51
N LEU A 207 3.19 -17.06 -11.68
CA LEU A 207 2.40 -17.60 -10.57
C LEU A 207 3.30 -18.31 -9.55
N LEU A 208 4.27 -19.10 -9.99
CA LEU A 208 5.23 -19.74 -9.10
C LEU A 208 6.02 -18.72 -8.28
N LEU A 209 6.52 -17.65 -8.91
CA LEU A 209 7.22 -16.58 -8.20
C LEU A 209 6.34 -15.95 -7.12
N VAL A 210 5.09 -15.60 -7.46
CA VAL A 210 4.13 -15.02 -6.52
C VAL A 210 3.85 -16.00 -5.37
N ALA A 211 3.63 -17.27 -5.67
CA ALA A 211 3.39 -18.31 -4.68
C ALA A 211 4.58 -18.47 -3.72
N VAL A 212 5.81 -18.49 -4.24
CA VAL A 212 7.03 -18.57 -3.41
C VAL A 212 7.18 -17.37 -2.50
N ILE A 213 7.01 -16.14 -3.03
CA ILE A 213 7.10 -14.91 -2.21
C ILE A 213 6.06 -14.93 -1.09
N VAL A 214 4.81 -15.23 -1.42
CA VAL A 214 3.70 -15.28 -0.45
C VAL A 214 3.90 -16.41 0.55
N PHE A 215 4.37 -17.58 0.12
CA PHE A 215 4.70 -18.69 1.00
C PHE A 215 5.77 -18.28 2.02
N LEU A 216 6.87 -17.68 1.57
CA LEU A 216 7.94 -17.21 2.45
C LEU A 216 7.44 -16.18 3.46
N LEU A 217 6.65 -15.19 3.03
CA LEU A 217 6.05 -14.23 3.95
C LEU A 217 5.13 -14.91 4.97
N ASN A 218 4.35 -15.89 4.52
CA ASN A 218 3.40 -16.59 5.39
C ASN A 218 4.08 -17.42 6.48
N GLN A 219 5.28 -17.97 6.22
CA GLN A 219 6.06 -18.70 7.24
C GLN A 219 6.42 -17.84 8.45
N PHE A 220 6.54 -16.53 8.27
CA PHE A 220 6.90 -15.60 9.34
C PHE A 220 5.73 -14.74 9.84
N SER A 221 4.53 -14.91 9.30
CA SER A 221 3.36 -14.06 9.64
C SER A 221 2.48 -14.64 10.75
N GLY A 222 2.84 -15.77 11.36
CA GLY A 222 2.04 -16.43 12.39
C GLY A 222 0.60 -16.69 11.91
N THR A 223 -0.38 -16.21 12.66
CA THR A 223 -1.82 -16.33 12.32
C THR A 223 -2.34 -15.23 11.41
N HIS A 224 -1.49 -14.28 10.99
CA HIS A 224 -1.88 -13.10 10.21
C HIS A 224 -1.74 -13.32 8.69
N THR A 225 -2.58 -14.17 8.11
CA THR A 225 -2.51 -14.57 6.69
C THR A 225 -3.21 -13.60 5.73
N SER A 226 -3.96 -12.61 6.25
CA SER A 226 -4.84 -11.72 5.46
C SER A 226 -4.10 -10.93 4.37
N LEU A 227 -3.02 -10.24 4.74
CA LEU A 227 -2.26 -9.42 3.78
C LEU A 227 -1.51 -10.29 2.75
N ASN A 228 -1.07 -11.48 3.15
CA ASN A 228 -0.45 -12.45 2.25
C ASN A 228 -1.45 -12.97 1.21
N GLY A 229 -2.68 -13.29 1.65
CA GLY A 229 -3.79 -13.62 0.76
C GLY A 229 -4.12 -12.47 -0.19
N ALA A 230 -4.29 -11.25 0.34
CA ALA A 230 -4.57 -10.07 -0.48
C ALA A 230 -3.48 -9.81 -1.53
N LEU A 231 -2.20 -9.96 -1.17
CA LEU A 231 -1.07 -9.82 -2.09
C LEU A 231 -1.13 -10.87 -3.20
N PHE A 232 -1.37 -12.14 -2.83
CA PHE A 232 -1.51 -13.23 -3.79
C PHE A 232 -2.63 -12.95 -4.80
N GLY A 233 -3.82 -12.65 -4.33
CA GLY A 233 -4.98 -12.40 -5.19
C GLY A 233 -4.81 -11.16 -6.07
N PHE A 234 -4.24 -10.08 -5.54
CA PHE A 234 -3.98 -8.86 -6.29
C PHE A 234 -2.97 -9.08 -7.42
N LEU A 235 -1.87 -9.81 -7.16
CA LEU A 235 -0.88 -10.15 -8.18
C LEU A 235 -1.41 -11.20 -9.16
N LEU A 236 -2.20 -12.16 -8.71
CA LEU A 236 -2.89 -13.12 -9.59
C LEU A 236 -3.79 -12.39 -10.60
N GLY A 237 -4.58 -11.42 -10.15
CA GLY A 237 -5.41 -10.59 -11.03
C GLY A 237 -4.58 -9.88 -12.11
N ARG A 238 -3.37 -9.41 -11.78
CA ARG A 238 -2.45 -8.83 -12.76
C ARG A 238 -1.95 -9.84 -13.79
N ILE A 239 -1.64 -11.07 -13.38
CA ILE A 239 -1.24 -12.15 -14.30
C ILE A 239 -2.34 -12.44 -15.33
N PHE A 240 -3.61 -12.40 -14.92
CA PHE A 240 -4.74 -12.57 -15.82
C PHE A 240 -4.86 -11.44 -16.86
N TRP A 241 -4.55 -10.19 -16.49
CA TRP A 241 -4.45 -9.07 -17.43
C TRP A 241 -3.30 -9.23 -18.41
N ASN A 242 -2.12 -9.66 -17.95
CA ASN A 242 -0.94 -9.85 -18.80
C ASN A 242 -1.18 -10.90 -19.90
N LYS A 243 -1.93 -11.99 -19.63
CA LYS A 243 -2.27 -13.00 -20.64
C LYS A 243 -3.04 -12.45 -21.84
N LYS A 244 -3.72 -11.31 -21.67
CA LYS A 244 -4.51 -10.66 -22.72
C LYS A 244 -3.73 -9.52 -23.41
N GLU A 245 -2.49 -9.25 -22.99
CA GLU A 245 -1.69 -8.09 -23.43
C GLU A 245 -2.44 -6.76 -23.28
N LEU A 246 -3.40 -6.73 -22.39
CA LEU A 246 -4.32 -5.63 -22.17
C LEU A 246 -4.20 -5.14 -20.72
N PHE A 247 -4.51 -3.91 -20.51
CA PHE A 247 -4.76 -3.36 -19.19
C PHE A 247 -5.95 -2.40 -19.28
N TRP A 248 -6.76 -2.37 -18.25
CA TRP A 248 -7.91 -1.48 -18.24
C TRP A 248 -7.49 -0.04 -17.94
N ASP A 249 -8.22 0.94 -18.49
CA ASP A 249 -7.98 2.36 -18.28
C ASP A 249 -9.00 2.95 -17.30
N ALA A 250 -8.52 3.63 -16.27
CA ALA A 250 -9.35 4.37 -15.32
C ALA A 250 -9.91 5.68 -15.90
N ALA A 251 -9.52 6.08 -17.13
CA ALA A 251 -10.11 7.23 -17.82
C ALA A 251 -11.63 7.04 -18.04
N GLY A 252 -12.31 8.15 -18.29
CA GLY A 252 -13.76 8.18 -18.51
C GLY A 252 -14.38 9.46 -18.00
N THR A 253 -15.69 9.62 -18.22
CA THR A 253 -16.47 10.76 -17.74
C THR A 253 -16.51 10.78 -16.21
N PRO A 254 -16.74 11.93 -15.57
CA PRO A 254 -16.89 12.02 -14.10
C PRO A 254 -17.96 11.06 -13.56
N MET A 255 -19.08 10.91 -14.28
CA MET A 255 -20.16 9.99 -13.88
C MET A 255 -19.72 8.52 -13.92
N GLN A 256 -19.00 8.10 -14.98
CA GLN A 256 -18.47 6.74 -15.06
C GLN A 256 -17.50 6.46 -13.88
N ARG A 257 -16.61 7.39 -13.56
CA ARG A 257 -15.68 7.26 -12.44
C ARG A 257 -16.41 7.20 -11.09
N LEU A 258 -17.42 8.03 -10.90
CA LEU A 258 -18.23 8.05 -9.68
C LEU A 258 -18.97 6.72 -9.47
N LEU A 259 -19.54 6.13 -10.53
CA LEU A 259 -20.28 4.88 -10.45
C LEU A 259 -19.39 3.64 -10.19
N ARG A 260 -18.12 3.67 -10.59
CA ARG A 260 -17.19 2.55 -10.36
C ARG A 260 -16.96 2.29 -8.87
N LEU A 261 -16.89 3.34 -8.04
CA LEU A 261 -16.56 3.19 -6.63
C LEU A 261 -17.65 2.42 -5.87
N PRO A 262 -18.94 2.84 -5.83
CA PRO A 262 -19.98 2.09 -5.13
C PRO A 262 -20.21 0.70 -5.74
N LEU A 263 -20.15 0.55 -7.07
CA LEU A 263 -20.28 -0.75 -7.72
C LEU A 263 -19.13 -1.70 -7.31
N GLY A 264 -17.91 -1.24 -7.37
CA GLY A 264 -16.75 -2.05 -6.98
C GLY A 264 -16.77 -2.41 -5.49
N LEU A 265 -17.16 -1.47 -4.62
CA LEU A 265 -17.34 -1.74 -3.19
C LEU A 265 -18.45 -2.77 -2.94
N ALA A 266 -19.58 -2.67 -3.64
CA ALA A 266 -20.68 -3.64 -3.53
C ALA A 266 -20.22 -5.05 -3.93
N VAL A 267 -19.57 -5.19 -5.09
CA VAL A 267 -19.04 -6.49 -5.57
C VAL A 267 -18.00 -7.06 -4.61
N THR A 268 -17.09 -6.22 -4.14
CA THR A 268 -16.06 -6.64 -3.17
C THR A 268 -16.71 -7.03 -1.85
N GLY A 269 -17.68 -6.26 -1.37
CA GLY A 269 -18.43 -6.54 -0.13
C GLY A 269 -19.21 -7.85 -0.21
N VAL A 270 -19.88 -8.15 -1.33
CA VAL A 270 -20.56 -9.44 -1.56
C VAL A 270 -19.55 -10.60 -1.51
N ALA A 271 -18.40 -10.46 -2.17
CA ALA A 271 -17.37 -11.49 -2.14
C ALA A 271 -16.84 -11.73 -0.71
N PHE A 272 -16.54 -10.66 0.03
CA PHE A 272 -16.11 -10.77 1.43
C PHE A 272 -17.19 -11.38 2.33
N GLY A 273 -18.45 -10.95 2.20
CA GLY A 273 -19.57 -11.48 2.97
C GLY A 273 -19.82 -12.96 2.71
N PHE A 274 -19.68 -13.42 1.47
CA PHE A 274 -19.77 -14.84 1.14
C PHE A 274 -18.69 -15.65 1.89
N PHE A 275 -17.44 -15.24 1.83
CA PHE A 275 -16.36 -15.94 2.53
C PHE A 275 -16.47 -15.84 4.05
N GLU A 276 -16.96 -14.71 4.59
CA GLU A 276 -17.24 -14.59 6.02
C GLU A 276 -18.31 -15.57 6.48
N LEU A 277 -19.40 -15.73 5.68
CA LEU A 277 -20.41 -16.75 5.95
C LEU A 277 -19.82 -18.16 5.93
N VAL A 278 -18.99 -18.50 4.93
CA VAL A 278 -18.31 -19.80 4.85
C VAL A 278 -17.44 -20.04 6.08
N LYS A 279 -16.69 -19.02 6.51
CA LYS A 279 -15.84 -19.10 7.71
C LYS A 279 -16.67 -19.34 8.97
N ASN A 280 -17.75 -18.59 9.18
CA ASN A 280 -18.63 -18.74 10.34
C ASN A 280 -19.29 -20.13 10.39
N LEU A 281 -19.67 -20.67 9.24
CA LEU A 281 -20.17 -22.05 9.15
C LEU A 281 -19.07 -23.07 9.50
N ALA A 282 -17.86 -22.83 9.04
CA ALA A 282 -16.70 -23.67 9.33
C ALA A 282 -16.36 -23.67 10.83
N GLU A 283 -16.45 -22.51 11.50
CA GLU A 283 -16.23 -22.39 12.94
C GLU A 283 -17.26 -23.19 13.75
N GLN A 284 -18.54 -23.22 13.32
CA GLN A 284 -19.58 -24.02 13.97
C GLN A 284 -19.33 -25.54 13.90
N VAL A 285 -18.59 -26.00 12.88
CA VAL A 285 -18.25 -27.43 12.68
C VAL A 285 -16.92 -27.79 13.36
N ALA A 286 -16.33 -26.88 14.13
CA ALA A 286 -15.07 -27.05 14.88
C ALA A 286 -13.88 -27.53 14.00
N PHE A 287 -13.72 -26.92 12.84
CA PHE A 287 -12.56 -27.16 11.97
C PHE A 287 -11.23 -26.79 12.63
N SER A 288 -10.15 -27.44 12.21
CA SER A 288 -8.81 -27.15 12.72
C SER A 288 -8.38 -25.70 12.49
N VAL A 289 -7.45 -25.21 13.32
CA VAL A 289 -6.91 -23.85 13.22
C VAL A 289 -6.29 -23.61 11.85
N GLU A 290 -5.60 -24.61 11.29
CA GLU A 290 -4.97 -24.54 9.96
C GLU A 290 -6.01 -24.29 8.87
N LEU A 291 -7.16 -24.94 8.94
CA LEU A 291 -8.23 -24.74 7.95
C LEU A 291 -8.86 -23.33 8.08
N GLN A 292 -9.02 -22.83 9.30
CA GLN A 292 -9.49 -21.46 9.53
C GLN A 292 -8.51 -20.43 8.96
N LEU A 293 -7.20 -20.62 9.14
CA LEU A 293 -6.16 -19.76 8.56
C LEU A 293 -6.15 -19.85 7.02
N LEU A 294 -6.35 -21.03 6.46
CA LEU A 294 -6.47 -21.22 5.02
C LEU A 294 -7.71 -20.52 4.46
N LEU A 295 -8.86 -20.65 5.11
CA LEU A 295 -10.10 -19.96 4.71
C LEU A 295 -9.92 -18.43 4.76
N LYS A 296 -9.27 -17.91 5.80
CA LYS A 296 -8.93 -16.50 5.91
C LYS A 296 -7.98 -16.05 4.78
N PHE A 297 -6.97 -16.84 4.47
CA PHE A 297 -6.08 -16.57 3.35
C PHE A 297 -6.86 -16.52 2.03
N ILE A 298 -7.72 -17.51 1.75
CA ILE A 298 -8.55 -17.60 0.54
C ILE A 298 -9.52 -16.41 0.45
N GLN A 299 -10.14 -16.01 1.54
CA GLN A 299 -11.04 -14.85 1.61
C GLN A 299 -10.34 -13.59 1.11
N PHE A 300 -9.15 -13.30 1.64
CA PHE A 300 -8.39 -12.11 1.25
C PHE A 300 -7.77 -12.24 -0.15
N ALA A 301 -7.40 -13.45 -0.57
CA ALA A 301 -6.95 -13.71 -1.94
C ALA A 301 -8.08 -13.48 -2.96
N ALA A 302 -9.27 -13.97 -2.66
CA ALA A 302 -10.45 -13.70 -3.49
C ALA A 302 -10.75 -12.18 -3.54
N GLY A 303 -10.71 -11.49 -2.39
CA GLY A 303 -10.89 -10.03 -2.33
C GLY A 303 -9.87 -9.28 -3.18
N GLY A 304 -8.59 -9.61 -3.07
CA GLY A 304 -7.52 -9.02 -3.90
C GLY A 304 -7.73 -9.26 -5.40
N PHE A 305 -8.14 -10.48 -5.78
CA PHE A 305 -8.45 -10.83 -7.17
C PHE A 305 -9.70 -10.10 -7.68
N VAL A 306 -10.76 -10.01 -6.87
CA VAL A 306 -11.97 -9.26 -7.21
C VAL A 306 -11.65 -7.80 -7.48
N VAL A 307 -10.91 -7.15 -6.58
CA VAL A 307 -10.49 -5.74 -6.73
C VAL A 307 -9.67 -5.53 -7.98
N MET A 308 -8.69 -6.41 -8.23
CA MET A 308 -7.70 -6.22 -9.31
C MET A 308 -8.22 -6.64 -10.68
N TYR A 309 -9.07 -7.66 -10.76
CA TYR A 309 -9.48 -8.26 -12.03
C TYR A 309 -10.99 -8.21 -12.27
N LEU A 310 -11.81 -8.75 -11.37
CA LEU A 310 -13.25 -8.89 -11.62
C LEU A 310 -13.98 -7.54 -11.67
N CYS A 311 -13.71 -6.62 -10.76
CA CYS A 311 -14.32 -5.29 -10.78
C CYS A 311 -14.01 -4.54 -12.08
N PRO A 312 -12.74 -4.39 -12.52
CA PRO A 312 -12.44 -3.78 -13.82
C PRO A 312 -13.07 -4.48 -15.01
N VAL A 313 -13.14 -5.82 -15.03
CA VAL A 313 -13.84 -6.56 -16.09
C VAL A 313 -15.33 -6.21 -16.10
N LEU A 314 -15.96 -6.10 -14.93
CA LEU A 314 -17.35 -5.68 -14.81
C LEU A 314 -17.56 -4.23 -15.29
N PHE A 315 -16.64 -3.32 -14.91
CA PHE A 315 -16.70 -1.92 -15.37
C PHE A 315 -16.62 -1.81 -16.89
N ILE A 316 -15.77 -2.62 -17.54
CA ILE A 316 -15.68 -2.67 -19.01
C ILE A 316 -16.98 -3.21 -19.62
N ARG A 317 -17.52 -4.31 -19.09
CA ARG A 317 -18.75 -4.91 -19.59
C ARG A 317 -19.97 -3.99 -19.48
N LEU A 318 -20.00 -3.14 -18.45
CA LEU A 318 -21.08 -2.16 -18.24
C LEU A 318 -20.81 -0.82 -18.96
N GLY A 319 -19.79 -0.72 -19.79
CA GLY A 319 -19.45 0.52 -20.50
C GLY A 319 -18.94 1.64 -19.59
N LEU A 320 -18.56 1.31 -18.35
CA LEU A 320 -18.02 2.28 -17.39
C LEU A 320 -16.52 2.51 -17.57
N ALA A 321 -15.81 1.64 -18.27
CA ALA A 321 -14.36 1.72 -18.50
C ALA A 321 -13.97 1.19 -19.88
N MET A 322 -12.77 1.53 -20.32
CA MET A 322 -12.20 1.06 -21.59
C MET A 322 -10.97 0.18 -21.33
N VAL A 323 -10.58 -0.55 -22.37
CA VAL A 323 -9.35 -1.35 -22.39
C VAL A 323 -8.31 -0.61 -23.19
N GLN A 324 -7.09 -0.51 -22.69
CA GLN A 324 -5.91 -0.06 -23.41
C GLN A 324 -4.99 -1.23 -23.71
N ALA A 325 -4.32 -1.20 -24.87
CA ALA A 325 -3.21 -2.07 -25.14
C ALA A 325 -2.10 -1.88 -24.08
N SER A 326 -1.33 -2.91 -23.79
CA SER A 326 -0.17 -2.75 -22.90
C SER A 326 0.81 -1.76 -23.53
N THR A 327 1.56 -1.00 -22.71
CA THR A 327 2.50 0.01 -23.20
C THR A 327 3.58 -0.57 -24.16
N GLU A 328 3.81 -1.88 -24.10
CA GLU A 328 4.72 -2.60 -25.00
C GLU A 328 4.03 -2.92 -26.34
N ALA A 329 2.76 -3.31 -26.33
CA ALA A 329 1.97 -3.51 -27.53
C ALA A 329 1.72 -2.18 -28.29
N GLU A 330 1.53 -1.06 -27.58
CA GLU A 330 1.47 0.28 -28.19
C GLU A 330 2.78 0.64 -28.89
N LYS A 331 3.92 0.42 -28.24
CA LYS A 331 5.24 0.68 -28.84
C LYS A 331 5.56 -0.23 -30.01
N GLU A 332 5.10 -1.46 -29.96
CA GLU A 332 5.28 -2.41 -31.05
C GLU A 332 4.35 -2.10 -32.24
N ALA A 333 3.13 -1.64 -31.97
CA ALA A 333 2.22 -1.13 -32.99
C ALA A 333 2.76 0.15 -33.63
N GLU A 334 3.28 1.10 -32.85
CA GLU A 334 3.95 2.30 -33.35
C GLU A 334 5.18 1.96 -34.21
N ARG A 335 6.01 0.99 -33.79
CA ARG A 335 7.16 0.53 -34.61
C ARG A 335 6.76 -0.13 -35.93
N LYS A 336 5.61 -0.82 -35.95
CA LYS A 336 5.10 -1.46 -37.17
C LYS A 336 4.41 -0.47 -38.12
N THR A 337 3.98 0.68 -37.62
CA THR A 337 3.33 1.74 -38.41
C THR A 337 4.27 2.84 -38.87
N CYS A 338 5.48 2.96 -38.30
CA CYS A 338 6.52 3.87 -38.80
C CYS A 338 7.38 3.19 -39.89
N PRO A 339 7.41 3.67 -41.09
CA PRO A 339 8.34 3.17 -42.09
C PRO A 339 9.80 3.45 -41.66
N PRO A 340 10.75 2.57 -42.00
CA PRO A 340 12.16 2.75 -41.65
C PRO A 340 12.73 3.98 -42.36
N GLY A 341 12.78 5.13 -41.70
CA GLY A 341 13.32 6.38 -42.22
C GLY A 341 12.83 7.67 -41.57
N ASP A 342 11.66 7.68 -40.89
CA ASP A 342 11.03 8.93 -40.44
C ASP A 342 11.00 9.12 -38.88
N CYS A 343 11.74 8.34 -38.12
CA CYS A 343 11.88 8.56 -36.66
C CYS A 343 13.27 9.11 -36.33
N GLN A 344 13.48 10.43 -36.48
CA GLN A 344 14.53 11.20 -35.81
C GLN A 344 13.98 12.07 -34.68
#